data_d95ae921de1416ee175294cbb22bb2c0
#
_entry.id   d95ae921de1416ee175294cbb22bb2c0
#
_cell.length_a   1.000
_cell.length_b   1.000
_cell.length_c   1.000
_cell.angle_alpha   90.00
_cell.angle_beta   90.00
_cell.angle_gamma   90.00
#
_symmetry.space_group_name_H-M   'P 1'
#
loop_
_entity.id
_entity.type
_entity.pdbx_description
1 polymer ?
#
loop_
_entity_poly.entity_id
_entity_poly.type
_entity_poly.pdbx_seq_one_letter_code
_entity_poly.pdbx_strand_id
1 'polypeptide(L)'
;MAGRLLALAAGARLVLVAGLPGTGKSLVIRELARAAAAQGRTVHTVQWDVARPVFEAAPAGRRYPLDNGVTHVVIRRAAGLWVREAIGQWHAGHPGAVHVLIGELPLVGGRFIELAKPAPDPAEPVLSDPSCRFLIPVPSTEVRAFVERERDRRMAHPVHAREREDAPSHVLRALWDELVAAARTLRLSDAAPGGTYDPAVYEAVYRRVLRRRHAEALPLTRVLDVGDTSAYDLGVPARELLPSPEDVEHAIAAVEARYPHADWIAKEMTRWYAVP
;
A
#
# COMPACT_ATOMS: atom_id res chain seq x y z
N MET A 1 -15.24 -13.95 3.19
CA MET A 1 -13.87 -13.54 2.83
C MET A 1 -13.19 -14.56 1.92
N ALA A 2 -12.96 -15.80 2.33
CA ALA A 2 -12.21 -16.80 1.56
C ALA A 2 -12.68 -16.96 0.09
N GLY A 3 -13.98 -17.18 -0.16
CA GLY A 3 -14.51 -17.31 -1.53
C GLY A 3 -14.24 -16.08 -2.41
N ARG A 4 -14.23 -14.85 -1.82
CA ARG A 4 -13.91 -13.63 -2.57
C ARG A 4 -12.43 -13.57 -2.95
N LEU A 5 -11.54 -13.92 -2.03
CA LEU A 5 -10.09 -13.96 -2.31
C LEU A 5 -9.77 -15.04 -3.36
N LEU A 6 -10.41 -16.20 -3.29
CA LEU A 6 -10.26 -17.26 -4.31
C LEU A 6 -10.69 -16.78 -5.70
N ALA A 7 -11.83 -16.09 -5.81
CA ALA A 7 -12.31 -15.55 -7.09
C ALA A 7 -11.35 -14.49 -7.65
N LEU A 8 -10.82 -13.60 -6.80
CA LEU A 8 -9.83 -12.61 -7.20
C LEU A 8 -8.51 -13.26 -7.63
N ALA A 9 -8.04 -14.24 -6.86
CA ALA A 9 -6.85 -15.00 -7.19
C ALA A 9 -6.96 -15.76 -8.52
N ALA A 10 -8.18 -16.16 -8.93
CA ALA A 10 -8.43 -16.80 -10.20
C ALA A 10 -8.46 -15.81 -11.38
N GLY A 11 -9.15 -14.69 -11.23
CA GLY A 11 -9.53 -13.84 -12.36
C GLY A 11 -8.78 -12.51 -12.46
N ALA A 12 -8.22 -11.98 -11.36
CA ALA A 12 -7.54 -10.71 -11.41
C ALA A 12 -6.13 -10.82 -11.98
N ARG A 13 -5.74 -9.82 -12.75
CA ARG A 13 -4.37 -9.67 -13.26
C ARG A 13 -3.48 -8.95 -12.23
N LEU A 14 -4.05 -7.95 -11.57
CA LEU A 14 -3.41 -7.13 -10.56
C LEU A 14 -4.37 -6.97 -9.38
N VAL A 15 -3.88 -7.19 -8.15
CA VAL A 15 -4.65 -6.93 -6.92
C VAL A 15 -3.82 -6.02 -6.00
N LEU A 16 -4.30 -4.81 -5.78
CA LEU A 16 -3.68 -3.84 -4.89
C LEU A 16 -4.47 -3.74 -3.58
N VAL A 17 -3.84 -4.08 -2.47
CA VAL A 17 -4.46 -4.09 -1.14
C VAL A 17 -4.19 -2.75 -0.45
N ALA A 18 -5.21 -1.90 -0.41
CA ALA A 18 -5.12 -0.53 0.07
C ALA A 18 -5.50 -0.41 1.55
N GLY A 19 -4.70 0.29 2.35
CA GLY A 19 -5.06 0.51 3.75
C GLY A 19 -3.94 1.02 4.64
N LEU A 20 -4.33 1.52 5.81
CA LEU A 20 -3.43 1.89 6.88
C LEU A 20 -2.63 0.69 7.40
N PRO A 21 -1.47 0.91 8.05
CA PRO A 21 -0.85 -0.14 8.85
C PRO A 21 -1.85 -0.68 9.90
N GLY A 22 -1.81 -1.99 10.15
CA GLY A 22 -2.71 -2.65 11.11
C GLY A 22 -4.15 -2.87 10.60
N THR A 23 -4.45 -2.72 9.30
CA THR A 23 -5.77 -3.06 8.74
C THR A 23 -5.84 -4.46 8.14
N GLY A 24 -4.80 -5.29 8.32
CA GLY A 24 -4.78 -6.67 7.83
C GLY A 24 -4.30 -6.83 6.39
N LYS A 25 -3.68 -5.82 5.78
CA LYS A 25 -3.17 -5.89 4.39
C LYS A 25 -2.27 -7.09 4.15
N SER A 26 -1.22 -7.25 4.98
CA SER A 26 -0.25 -8.34 4.82
C SER A 26 -0.91 -9.72 4.86
N LEU A 27 -1.90 -9.91 5.74
CA LEU A 27 -2.68 -11.13 5.80
C LEU A 27 -3.49 -11.36 4.52
N VAL A 28 -4.16 -10.33 4.00
CA VAL A 28 -4.92 -10.41 2.74
C VAL A 28 -3.98 -10.73 1.58
N ILE A 29 -2.81 -10.10 1.51
CA ILE A 29 -1.78 -10.37 0.50
C ILE A 29 -1.32 -11.83 0.58
N ARG A 30 -1.03 -12.34 1.79
CA ARG A 30 -0.65 -13.74 2.00
C ARG A 30 -1.71 -14.71 1.51
N GLU A 31 -2.97 -14.51 1.87
CA GLU A 31 -4.06 -15.39 1.47
C GLU A 31 -4.32 -15.33 -0.05
N LEU A 32 -4.20 -14.15 -0.67
CA LEU A 32 -4.27 -14.01 -2.13
C LEU A 32 -3.11 -14.75 -2.83
N ALA A 33 -1.88 -14.62 -2.32
CA ALA A 33 -0.70 -15.28 -2.88
C ALA A 33 -0.84 -16.81 -2.82
N ARG A 34 -1.28 -17.35 -1.68
CA ARG A 34 -1.55 -18.78 -1.51
C ARG A 34 -2.64 -19.28 -2.42
N ALA A 35 -3.75 -18.52 -2.52
CA ALA A 35 -4.86 -18.87 -3.39
C ALA A 35 -4.47 -18.85 -4.86
N ALA A 36 -3.64 -17.89 -5.29
CA ALA A 36 -3.14 -17.82 -6.66
C ALA A 36 -2.17 -18.96 -6.99
N ALA A 37 -1.21 -19.23 -6.09
CA ALA A 37 -0.26 -20.33 -6.25
C ALA A 37 -0.96 -21.70 -6.30
N ALA A 38 -1.99 -21.92 -5.47
CA ALA A 38 -2.80 -23.14 -5.48
C ALA A 38 -3.56 -23.35 -6.82
N GLN A 39 -3.75 -22.29 -7.57
CA GLN A 39 -4.34 -22.32 -8.93
C GLN A 39 -3.28 -22.39 -10.04
N GLY A 40 -2.02 -22.65 -9.70
CA GLY A 40 -0.92 -22.77 -10.66
C GLY A 40 -0.43 -21.43 -11.20
N ARG A 41 -0.77 -20.30 -10.57
CA ARG A 41 -0.35 -18.98 -11.02
C ARG A 41 1.03 -18.61 -10.44
N THR A 42 1.83 -17.93 -11.24
CA THR A 42 3.08 -17.31 -10.80
C THR A 42 2.76 -16.01 -10.08
N VAL A 43 3.13 -15.94 -8.80
CA VAL A 43 2.88 -14.78 -7.95
C VAL A 43 4.04 -13.79 -8.07
N HIS A 44 3.71 -12.54 -8.31
CA HIS A 44 4.61 -11.40 -8.19
C HIS A 44 4.08 -10.48 -7.08
N THR A 45 4.98 -9.77 -6.40
CA THR A 45 4.60 -8.83 -5.35
C THR A 45 5.26 -7.46 -5.55
N VAL A 46 4.58 -6.42 -5.08
CA VAL A 46 5.15 -5.07 -4.94
C VAL A 46 4.68 -4.47 -3.62
N GLN A 47 5.62 -4.09 -2.76
CA GLN A 47 5.32 -3.63 -1.41
C GLN A 47 6.09 -2.35 -1.10
N TRP A 48 5.41 -1.39 -0.47
CA TRP A 48 6.01 -0.14 -0.04
C TRP A 48 7.18 -0.37 0.91
N ASP A 49 6.99 -1.21 1.93
CA ASP A 49 8.00 -1.46 2.97
C ASP A 49 9.22 -2.22 2.46
N VAL A 50 9.18 -2.74 1.23
CA VAL A 50 10.31 -3.40 0.57
C VAL A 50 10.99 -2.50 -0.45
N ALA A 51 10.22 -1.72 -1.20
CA ALA A 51 10.78 -0.80 -2.20
C ALA A 51 11.41 0.44 -1.55
N ARG A 52 10.76 1.01 -0.53
CA ARG A 52 11.21 2.23 0.16
C ARG A 52 12.67 2.17 0.66
N PRO A 53 13.12 1.13 1.37
CA PRO A 53 14.48 1.06 1.86
C PRO A 53 15.54 1.12 0.75
N VAL A 54 15.23 0.60 -0.45
CA VAL A 54 16.14 0.66 -1.60
C VAL A 54 16.35 2.11 -2.03
N PHE A 55 15.28 2.92 -2.06
CA PHE A 55 15.37 4.35 -2.34
C PHE A 55 16.18 5.10 -1.26
N GLU A 56 15.91 4.82 0.02
CA GLU A 56 16.58 5.48 1.14
C GLU A 56 18.08 5.18 1.21
N ALA A 57 18.48 3.94 0.89
CA ALA A 57 19.87 3.48 0.93
C ALA A 57 20.69 3.93 -0.30
N ALA A 58 20.06 4.24 -1.42
CA ALA A 58 20.74 4.63 -2.65
C ALA A 58 21.48 5.97 -2.50
N PRO A 59 22.55 6.24 -3.28
CA PRO A 59 23.29 7.50 -3.25
C PRO A 59 22.39 8.73 -3.44
N ALA A 60 21.47 8.67 -4.40
CA ALA A 60 20.47 9.73 -4.63
C ALA A 60 19.53 9.91 -3.43
N GLY A 61 19.07 8.80 -2.84
CA GLY A 61 18.17 8.82 -1.68
C GLY A 61 18.82 9.39 -0.42
N ARG A 62 20.11 9.18 -0.22
CA ARG A 62 20.83 9.73 0.94
C ARG A 62 20.86 11.27 1.00
N ARG A 63 20.56 11.95 -0.10
CA ARG A 63 20.34 13.41 -0.12
C ARG A 63 19.06 13.81 0.61
N TYR A 64 18.16 12.87 0.85
CA TYR A 64 16.83 13.06 1.41
C TYR A 64 16.64 12.18 2.66
N PRO A 65 17.32 12.48 3.77
CA PRO A 65 17.24 11.69 5.00
C PRO A 65 15.81 11.67 5.56
N LEU A 66 15.55 10.72 6.45
CA LEU A 66 14.29 10.66 7.18
C LEU A 66 14.04 11.99 7.92
N ASP A 67 12.82 12.48 7.84
CA ASP A 67 12.34 13.62 8.62
C ASP A 67 11.55 13.09 9.82
N ASN A 68 12.10 13.24 11.03
CA ASN A 68 11.52 12.71 12.27
C ASN A 68 11.10 11.21 12.17
N GLY A 69 11.93 10.41 11.52
CA GLY A 69 11.66 8.97 11.30
C GLY A 69 10.66 8.67 10.18
N VAL A 70 10.20 9.70 9.47
CA VAL A 70 9.30 9.56 8.33
C VAL A 70 10.09 9.69 7.02
N THR A 71 9.82 8.82 6.07
CA THR A 71 10.42 8.88 4.72
C THR A 71 10.22 10.27 4.10
N HIS A 72 11.29 10.85 3.60
CA HIS A 72 11.27 12.18 2.98
C HIS A 72 10.29 12.27 1.81
N VAL A 73 9.65 13.43 1.62
CA VAL A 73 8.61 13.62 0.59
C VAL A 73 9.11 13.35 -0.84
N VAL A 74 10.37 13.66 -1.15
CA VAL A 74 11.01 13.37 -2.44
C VAL A 74 11.05 11.85 -2.67
N ILE A 75 11.50 11.10 -1.67
CA ILE A 75 11.54 9.62 -1.75
C ILE A 75 10.13 9.06 -1.95
N ARG A 76 9.14 9.52 -1.18
CA ARG A 76 7.75 9.07 -1.33
C ARG A 76 7.22 9.30 -2.74
N ARG A 77 7.52 10.47 -3.31
CA ARG A 77 7.12 10.82 -4.67
C ARG A 77 7.86 9.98 -5.72
N ALA A 78 9.17 9.83 -5.58
CA ALA A 78 9.99 9.03 -6.49
C ALA A 78 9.55 7.56 -6.53
N ALA A 79 9.34 6.97 -5.36
CA ALA A 79 8.84 5.60 -5.26
C ALA A 79 7.43 5.45 -5.89
N GLY A 80 6.58 6.48 -5.78
CA GLY A 80 5.27 6.52 -6.43
C GLY A 80 5.35 6.58 -7.97
N LEU A 81 6.30 7.32 -8.53
CA LEU A 81 6.55 7.34 -9.98
C LEU A 81 7.10 5.99 -10.44
N TRP A 82 8.12 5.47 -9.74
CA TRP A 82 8.71 4.19 -10.05
C TRP A 82 7.68 3.04 -10.06
N VAL A 83 6.82 2.95 -9.05
CA VAL A 83 5.87 1.82 -8.96
C VAL A 83 4.88 1.80 -10.13
N ARG A 84 4.50 2.97 -10.67
CA ARG A 84 3.68 3.02 -11.89
C ARG A 84 4.44 2.46 -13.08
N GLU A 85 5.69 2.89 -13.28
CA GLU A 85 6.53 2.40 -14.36
C GLU A 85 6.78 0.90 -14.23
N ALA A 86 7.13 0.42 -13.04
CA ALA A 86 7.36 -1.00 -12.74
C ALA A 86 6.11 -1.86 -13.03
N ILE A 87 4.90 -1.39 -12.73
CA ILE A 87 3.65 -2.08 -13.08
C ILE A 87 3.46 -2.16 -14.60
N GLY A 88 3.71 -1.06 -15.33
CA GLY A 88 3.64 -1.04 -16.79
C GLY A 88 4.61 -2.02 -17.43
N GLN A 89 5.87 -1.99 -17.00
CA GLN A 89 6.93 -2.89 -17.46
C GLN A 89 6.62 -4.36 -17.10
N TRP A 90 6.17 -4.61 -15.86
CA TRP A 90 5.74 -5.94 -15.44
C TRP A 90 4.61 -6.48 -16.33
N HIS A 91 3.61 -5.67 -16.62
CA HIS A 91 2.49 -6.08 -17.45
C HIS A 91 2.93 -6.44 -18.87
N ALA A 92 3.80 -5.62 -19.47
CA ALA A 92 4.33 -5.86 -20.81
C ALA A 92 5.24 -7.12 -20.86
N GLY A 93 6.05 -7.33 -19.83
CA GLY A 93 6.99 -8.45 -19.76
C GLY A 93 6.38 -9.80 -19.36
N HIS A 94 5.14 -9.82 -18.84
CA HIS A 94 4.50 -11.03 -18.33
C HIS A 94 3.11 -11.20 -18.95
N PRO A 95 2.98 -11.47 -20.24
CA PRO A 95 1.68 -11.65 -20.87
C PRO A 95 0.96 -12.91 -20.36
N GLY A 96 -0.38 -12.88 -20.42
CA GLY A 96 -1.22 -14.03 -20.08
C GLY A 96 -1.64 -14.11 -18.61
N ALA A 97 -2.67 -14.94 -18.39
CA ALA A 97 -3.36 -15.06 -17.10
C ALA A 97 -2.59 -15.87 -16.04
N VAL A 98 -1.51 -16.54 -16.41
CA VAL A 98 -0.70 -17.35 -15.49
C VAL A 98 0.06 -16.47 -14.47
N HIS A 99 0.29 -15.20 -14.78
CA HIS A 99 0.94 -14.26 -13.88
C HIS A 99 -0.07 -13.40 -13.13
N VAL A 100 0.13 -13.16 -11.85
CA VAL A 100 -0.62 -12.21 -11.04
C VAL A 100 0.34 -11.32 -10.25
N LEU A 101 0.09 -10.03 -10.22
CA LEU A 101 0.80 -9.10 -9.35
C LEU A 101 -0.10 -8.72 -8.17
N ILE A 102 0.41 -8.92 -6.95
CA ILE A 102 -0.29 -8.57 -5.71
C ILE A 102 0.53 -7.49 -5.01
N GLY A 103 -0.08 -6.33 -4.73
CA GLY A 103 0.64 -5.18 -4.19
C GLY A 103 0.04 -4.63 -2.92
N GLU A 104 0.89 -3.96 -2.15
CA GLU A 104 0.48 -3.15 -1.01
C GLU A 104 0.34 -1.68 -1.42
N LEU A 105 -0.72 -1.02 -0.95
CA LEU A 105 -1.05 0.35 -1.27
C LEU A 105 -1.39 1.17 -0.01
N PRO A 106 -0.41 1.79 0.67
CA PRO A 106 -0.66 2.53 1.89
C PRO A 106 -1.50 3.80 1.71
N LEU A 107 -1.28 4.59 0.65
CA LEU A 107 -1.90 5.86 0.25
C LEU A 107 -1.66 7.05 1.19
N VAL A 108 -1.97 6.91 2.48
CA VAL A 108 -1.87 8.00 3.45
C VAL A 108 -0.45 8.57 3.47
N GLY A 109 -0.33 9.89 3.50
CA GLY A 109 0.95 10.59 3.39
C GLY A 109 1.58 10.51 2.00
N GLY A 110 0.81 10.15 0.97
CA GLY A 110 1.26 10.09 -0.42
C GLY A 110 2.05 8.82 -0.80
N ARG A 111 2.02 7.78 0.02
CA ARG A 111 2.74 6.51 -0.25
C ARG A 111 2.06 5.73 -1.37
N PHE A 112 2.68 5.65 -2.54
CA PHE A 112 2.13 5.04 -3.76
C PHE A 112 0.80 5.66 -4.23
N ILE A 113 0.54 6.93 -3.88
CA ILE A 113 -0.69 7.64 -4.26
C ILE A 113 -0.84 7.76 -5.79
N GLU A 114 0.25 7.68 -6.51
CA GLU A 114 0.31 7.71 -7.96
C GLU A 114 -0.52 6.58 -8.59
N LEU A 115 -0.67 5.45 -7.90
CA LEU A 115 -1.52 4.33 -8.37
C LEU A 115 -3.02 4.65 -8.29
N ALA A 116 -3.43 5.54 -7.40
CA ALA A 116 -4.81 6.01 -7.32
C ALA A 116 -5.13 7.10 -8.35
N LYS A 117 -4.13 7.89 -8.76
CA LYS A 117 -4.28 9.02 -9.70
C LYS A 117 -4.27 8.53 -11.15
N PRO A 118 -5.23 8.92 -12.01
CA PRO A 118 -5.11 8.74 -13.45
C PRO A 118 -3.91 9.51 -14.01
N ALA A 119 -3.18 8.91 -14.95
CA ALA A 119 -2.07 9.57 -15.64
C ALA A 119 -1.91 9.00 -17.06
N PRO A 120 -1.49 9.79 -18.05
CA PRO A 120 -1.31 9.33 -19.43
C PRO A 120 0.05 8.62 -19.60
N ASP A 121 0.20 7.46 -18.97
CA ASP A 121 1.39 6.62 -19.00
C ASP A 121 1.07 5.15 -19.29
N PRO A 122 2.07 4.27 -19.56
CA PRO A 122 1.85 2.87 -19.88
C PRO A 122 1.17 2.03 -18.77
N ALA A 123 1.17 2.51 -17.50
CA ALA A 123 0.49 1.83 -16.41
C ALA A 123 -1.02 2.09 -16.39
N GLU A 124 -1.48 3.21 -16.93
CA GLU A 124 -2.90 3.59 -16.84
C GLU A 124 -3.86 2.58 -17.47
N PRO A 125 -3.62 2.03 -18.66
CA PRO A 125 -4.48 0.97 -19.21
C PRO A 125 -4.60 -0.23 -18.29
N VAL A 126 -3.53 -0.62 -17.60
CA VAL A 126 -3.52 -1.72 -16.64
C VAL A 126 -4.30 -1.38 -15.37
N LEU A 127 -4.05 -0.19 -14.80
CA LEU A 127 -4.65 0.25 -13.54
C LEU A 127 -6.14 0.56 -13.66
N SER A 128 -6.62 0.87 -14.87
CA SER A 128 -8.04 1.13 -15.18
C SER A 128 -8.77 -0.10 -15.71
N ASP A 129 -8.07 -1.20 -15.99
CA ASP A 129 -8.68 -2.43 -16.49
C ASP A 129 -9.49 -3.13 -15.38
N PRO A 130 -10.67 -3.72 -15.70
CA PRO A 130 -11.46 -4.48 -14.74
C PRO A 130 -10.75 -5.68 -14.08
N SER A 131 -9.69 -6.21 -14.69
CA SER A 131 -8.84 -7.25 -14.10
C SER A 131 -7.85 -6.69 -13.06
N CYS A 132 -7.72 -5.37 -12.94
CA CYS A 132 -7.01 -4.69 -11.85
C CYS A 132 -7.99 -4.35 -10.74
N ARG A 133 -7.80 -4.92 -9.55
CA ARG A 133 -8.69 -4.75 -8.39
C ARG A 133 -7.98 -4.08 -7.24
N PHE A 134 -8.66 -3.12 -6.63
CA PHE A 134 -8.19 -2.43 -5.44
C PHE A 134 -9.03 -2.89 -4.25
N LEU A 135 -8.42 -3.64 -3.32
CA LEU A 135 -9.10 -4.13 -2.12
C LEU A 135 -8.85 -3.18 -0.96
N ILE A 136 -9.89 -2.87 -0.22
CA ILE A 136 -9.84 -2.06 1.00
C ILE A 136 -10.23 -2.97 2.16
N PRO A 137 -9.28 -3.62 2.88
CA PRO A 137 -9.59 -4.35 4.09
C PRO A 137 -10.15 -3.38 5.14
N VAL A 138 -11.38 -3.62 5.58
CA VAL A 138 -12.10 -2.79 6.57
C VAL A 138 -12.29 -3.63 7.83
N PRO A 139 -11.34 -3.60 8.78
CA PRO A 139 -11.51 -4.30 10.05
C PRO A 139 -12.61 -3.66 10.88
N SER A 140 -13.38 -4.48 11.62
CA SER A 140 -14.20 -3.97 12.70
C SER A 140 -13.32 -3.34 13.79
N THR A 141 -13.91 -2.55 14.68
CA THR A 141 -13.19 -1.92 15.79
C THR A 141 -12.48 -2.97 16.66
N GLU A 142 -13.13 -4.11 16.91
CA GLU A 142 -12.58 -5.21 17.71
C GLU A 142 -11.39 -5.88 17.00
N VAL A 143 -11.54 -6.14 15.69
CA VAL A 143 -10.45 -6.72 14.87
C VAL A 143 -9.27 -5.77 14.82
N ARG A 144 -9.52 -4.47 14.64
CA ARG A 144 -8.49 -3.45 14.62
C ARG A 144 -7.72 -3.41 15.94
N ALA A 145 -8.43 -3.34 17.06
CA ALA A 145 -7.82 -3.33 18.39
C ALA A 145 -7.03 -4.61 18.69
N PHE A 146 -7.50 -5.78 18.22
CA PHE A 146 -6.73 -7.03 18.31
C PHE A 146 -5.43 -6.95 17.52
N VAL A 147 -5.49 -6.53 16.26
CA VAL A 147 -4.32 -6.44 15.35
C VAL A 147 -3.27 -5.48 15.93
N GLU A 148 -3.67 -4.36 16.52
CA GLU A 148 -2.74 -3.40 17.15
C GLU A 148 -2.02 -4.02 18.34
N ARG A 149 -2.74 -4.71 19.24
CA ARG A 149 -2.12 -5.42 20.38
C ARG A 149 -1.18 -6.54 19.94
N GLU A 150 -1.60 -7.33 18.95
CA GLU A 150 -0.77 -8.41 18.42
C GLU A 150 0.48 -7.86 17.74
N ARG A 151 0.39 -6.73 17.06
CA ARG A 151 1.52 -6.05 16.46
C ARG A 151 2.54 -5.62 17.51
N ASP A 152 2.10 -4.96 18.59
CA ASP A 152 2.98 -4.55 19.68
C ASP A 152 3.69 -5.78 20.32
N ARG A 153 2.97 -6.89 20.49
CA ARG A 153 3.54 -8.16 20.97
C ARG A 153 4.59 -8.71 20.02
N ARG A 154 4.31 -8.70 18.70
CA ARG A 154 5.22 -9.21 17.67
C ARG A 154 6.44 -8.32 17.46
N MET A 155 6.33 -7.04 17.61
CA MET A 155 7.49 -6.13 17.61
C MET A 155 8.46 -6.46 18.75
N ALA A 156 7.95 -6.80 19.92
CA ALA A 156 8.75 -7.20 21.07
C ALA A 156 9.35 -8.62 20.91
N HIS A 157 8.59 -9.54 20.30
CA HIS A 157 8.96 -10.95 20.12
C HIS A 157 8.70 -11.39 18.67
N PRO A 158 9.53 -10.93 17.70
CA PRO A 158 9.28 -11.17 16.29
C PRO A 158 9.56 -12.61 15.88
N VAL A 159 8.66 -13.19 15.12
CA VAL A 159 8.85 -14.49 14.44
C VAL A 159 9.32 -14.31 13.00
N HIS A 160 9.25 -13.07 12.47
CA HIS A 160 9.76 -12.68 11.16
C HIS A 160 10.48 -11.33 11.25
N ALA A 161 11.59 -11.16 10.48
CA ALA A 161 12.42 -9.96 10.58
C ALA A 161 11.65 -8.65 10.37
N ARG A 162 10.70 -8.62 9.42
CA ARG A 162 9.87 -7.43 9.13
C ARG A 162 8.99 -6.97 10.28
N GLU A 163 8.65 -7.84 11.23
CA GLU A 163 7.81 -7.46 12.39
C GLU A 163 8.52 -6.45 13.30
N ARG A 164 9.86 -6.42 13.30
CA ARG A 164 10.65 -5.42 14.04
C ARG A 164 10.52 -4.01 13.46
N GLU A 165 10.25 -3.92 12.15
CA GLU A 165 10.15 -2.66 11.41
C GLU A 165 8.72 -2.15 11.35
N ASP A 166 7.80 -2.86 11.98
CA ASP A 166 6.40 -2.48 12.05
C ASP A 166 6.22 -1.10 12.69
N ALA A 167 5.28 -0.32 12.15
CA ALA A 167 5.01 1.01 12.69
C ALA A 167 4.46 0.92 14.12
N PRO A 168 5.08 1.59 15.10
CA PRO A 168 4.63 1.57 16.50
C PRO A 168 3.28 2.30 16.66
N SER A 169 2.61 2.06 17.78
CA SER A 169 1.25 2.54 18.06
C SER A 169 1.07 4.06 17.92
N HIS A 170 2.10 4.87 18.25
CA HIS A 170 2.02 6.33 18.06
C HIS A 170 1.99 6.73 16.58
N VAL A 171 2.70 6.00 15.70
CA VAL A 171 2.66 6.22 14.25
C VAL A 171 1.30 5.80 13.69
N LEU A 172 0.72 4.70 14.20
CA LEU A 172 -0.63 4.28 13.78
C LEU A 172 -1.67 5.36 14.11
N ARG A 173 -1.57 5.96 15.30
CA ARG A 173 -2.44 7.07 15.69
C ARG A 173 -2.25 8.30 14.80
N ALA A 174 -1.01 8.71 14.54
CA ALA A 174 -0.72 9.85 13.68
C ALA A 174 -1.28 9.66 12.25
N LEU A 175 -1.16 8.45 11.69
CA LEU A 175 -1.73 8.13 10.38
C LEU A 175 -3.27 8.09 10.39
N TRP A 176 -3.87 7.66 11.50
CA TRP A 176 -5.32 7.74 11.67
C TRP A 176 -5.79 9.20 11.73
N ASP A 177 -5.11 10.04 12.49
CA ASP A 177 -5.43 11.47 12.60
C ASP A 177 -5.29 12.19 11.26
N GLU A 178 -4.27 11.85 10.47
CA GLU A 178 -4.10 12.36 9.11
C GLU A 178 -5.27 11.95 8.19
N LEU A 179 -5.73 10.71 8.31
CA LEU A 179 -6.90 10.21 7.55
C LEU A 179 -8.19 10.93 7.99
N VAL A 180 -8.40 11.14 9.29
CA VAL A 180 -9.54 11.88 9.82
C VAL A 180 -9.53 13.34 9.33
N ALA A 181 -8.36 13.99 9.32
CA ALA A 181 -8.22 15.34 8.77
C ALA A 181 -8.58 15.38 7.27
N ALA A 182 -8.18 14.38 6.50
CA ALA A 182 -8.58 14.23 5.11
C ALA A 182 -10.11 14.03 4.97
N ALA A 183 -10.71 13.18 5.81
CA ALA A 183 -12.17 12.94 5.83
C ALA A 183 -12.95 14.24 6.04
N ARG A 184 -12.53 15.08 6.99
CA ARG A 184 -13.14 16.39 7.25
C ARG A 184 -13.01 17.33 6.05
N THR A 185 -11.83 17.42 5.47
CA THR A 185 -11.58 18.26 4.28
C THR A 185 -12.44 17.82 3.09
N LEU A 186 -12.65 16.52 2.94
CA LEU A 186 -13.51 15.93 1.92
C LEU A 186 -15.00 15.95 2.26
N ARG A 187 -15.37 16.43 3.45
CA ARG A 187 -16.76 16.46 3.98
C ARG A 187 -17.38 15.06 4.05
N LEU A 188 -16.60 14.07 4.40
CA LEU A 188 -17.03 12.68 4.58
C LEU A 188 -17.33 12.34 6.05
N SER A 189 -16.81 13.13 6.99
CA SER A 189 -17.03 12.96 8.41
C SER A 189 -16.70 14.26 9.17
N ASP A 190 -17.38 14.48 10.29
CA ASP A 190 -17.10 15.55 11.25
C ASP A 190 -16.27 15.07 12.44
N ALA A 191 -15.79 13.81 12.41
CA ALA A 191 -14.93 13.24 13.46
C ALA A 191 -13.71 14.15 13.72
N ALA A 192 -13.36 14.32 15.00
CA ALA A 192 -12.18 15.06 15.40
C ALA A 192 -10.93 14.15 15.40
N PRO A 193 -9.73 14.69 15.09
CA PRO A 193 -8.46 13.98 15.34
C PRO A 193 -8.35 13.57 16.81
N GLY A 194 -7.58 12.51 17.09
CA GLY A 194 -7.45 11.93 18.44
C GLY A 194 -8.55 10.94 18.81
N GLY A 195 -9.56 10.76 17.96
CA GLY A 195 -10.62 9.78 18.16
C GLY A 195 -10.18 8.34 17.88
N THR A 196 -11.01 7.39 18.31
CA THR A 196 -10.81 5.97 18.02
C THR A 196 -11.07 5.67 16.54
N TYR A 197 -10.48 4.55 16.07
CA TYR A 197 -10.73 4.07 14.72
C TYR A 197 -12.22 3.86 14.45
N ASP A 198 -12.70 4.40 13.33
CA ASP A 198 -14.05 4.23 12.81
C ASP A 198 -13.98 3.58 11.42
N PRO A 199 -14.50 2.35 11.25
CA PRO A 199 -14.48 1.64 9.97
C PRO A 199 -15.22 2.39 8.85
N ALA A 200 -16.29 3.13 9.16
CA ALA A 200 -17.07 3.85 8.16
C ALA A 200 -16.30 5.07 7.62
N VAL A 201 -15.67 5.85 8.49
CA VAL A 201 -14.80 6.97 8.11
C VAL A 201 -13.60 6.46 7.29
N TYR A 202 -12.97 5.39 7.74
CA TYR A 202 -11.86 4.76 7.04
C TYR A 202 -12.25 4.33 5.62
N GLU A 203 -13.34 3.56 5.50
CA GLU A 203 -13.82 3.08 4.19
C GLU A 203 -14.20 4.24 3.27
N ALA A 204 -14.89 5.25 3.77
CA ALA A 204 -15.33 6.41 3.00
C ALA A 204 -14.16 7.16 2.36
N VAL A 205 -13.07 7.40 3.12
CA VAL A 205 -11.87 8.07 2.60
C VAL A 205 -11.20 7.24 1.52
N TYR A 206 -10.98 5.93 1.76
CA TYR A 206 -10.33 5.08 0.77
C TYR A 206 -11.16 4.93 -0.52
N ARG A 207 -12.48 4.78 -0.41
CA ARG A 207 -13.39 4.77 -1.58
C ARG A 207 -13.34 6.10 -2.34
N ARG A 208 -13.28 7.23 -1.64
CA ARG A 208 -13.18 8.55 -2.25
C ARG A 208 -11.87 8.74 -3.00
N VAL A 209 -10.76 8.29 -2.43
CA VAL A 209 -9.43 8.37 -3.05
C VAL A 209 -9.32 7.42 -4.25
N LEU A 210 -9.89 6.22 -4.15
CA LEU A 210 -9.85 5.20 -5.20
C LEU A 210 -11.04 5.25 -6.18
N ARG A 211 -11.81 6.35 -6.21
CA ARG A 211 -13.04 6.45 -7.03
C ARG A 211 -12.85 6.27 -8.54
N ARG A 212 -11.61 6.43 -9.02
CA ARG A 212 -11.21 6.23 -10.42
C ARG A 212 -10.65 4.83 -10.69
N ARG A 213 -10.76 3.93 -9.71
CA ARG A 213 -10.23 2.56 -9.75
C ARG A 213 -11.33 1.55 -9.46
N HIS A 214 -11.15 0.31 -9.86
CA HIS A 214 -12.08 -0.79 -9.52
C HIS A 214 -11.87 -1.21 -8.06
N ALA A 215 -12.31 -0.35 -7.14
CA ALA A 215 -12.11 -0.51 -5.72
C ALA A 215 -13.33 -1.16 -5.04
N GLU A 216 -13.04 -2.08 -4.10
CA GLU A 216 -14.06 -2.73 -3.28
C GLU A 216 -13.60 -2.87 -1.83
N ALA A 217 -14.53 -2.69 -0.90
CA ALA A 217 -14.28 -2.96 0.51
C ALA A 217 -14.34 -4.46 0.80
N LEU A 218 -13.43 -4.91 1.66
CA LEU A 218 -13.38 -6.26 2.20
C LEU A 218 -13.59 -6.19 3.72
N PRO A 219 -14.82 -6.37 4.23
CA PRO A 219 -15.08 -6.35 5.66
C PRO A 219 -14.32 -7.47 6.38
N LEU A 220 -13.59 -7.12 7.43
CA LEU A 220 -12.88 -8.04 8.31
C LEU A 220 -13.55 -8.01 9.69
N THR A 221 -14.52 -8.90 9.89
CA THR A 221 -15.35 -8.98 11.11
C THR A 221 -14.89 -10.04 12.11
N ARG A 222 -13.86 -10.80 11.76
CA ARG A 222 -13.30 -11.86 12.62
C ARG A 222 -11.78 -11.78 12.56
N VAL A 223 -11.17 -12.03 13.71
CA VAL A 223 -9.74 -12.28 13.79
C VAL A 223 -9.43 -13.58 13.06
N LEU A 224 -8.43 -13.53 12.18
CA LEU A 224 -7.86 -14.74 11.59
C LEU A 224 -6.64 -15.12 12.42
N ASP A 225 -6.70 -16.26 13.04
CA ASP A 225 -5.55 -16.81 13.73
C ASP A 225 -4.51 -17.26 12.70
N VAL A 226 -3.32 -16.67 12.79
CA VAL A 226 -2.18 -17.05 11.94
C VAL A 226 -1.26 -18.04 12.64
N GLY A 227 -1.60 -18.44 13.86
CA GLY A 227 -0.78 -19.33 14.70
C GLY A 227 0.61 -18.75 14.93
N ASP A 228 1.62 -19.64 14.91
CA ASP A 228 3.03 -19.29 15.06
C ASP A 228 3.69 -18.76 13.77
N THR A 229 2.90 -18.51 12.69
CA THR A 229 3.42 -17.95 11.44
C THR A 229 3.26 -16.44 11.38
N SER A 230 4.09 -15.77 10.56
CA SER A 230 3.95 -14.35 10.31
C SER A 230 2.98 -14.07 9.14
N ALA A 231 2.30 -12.93 9.19
CA ALA A 231 1.55 -12.41 8.04
C ALA A 231 2.47 -12.02 6.86
N TYR A 232 3.77 -11.84 7.12
CA TYR A 232 4.79 -11.56 6.10
C TYR A 232 5.32 -12.82 5.41
N ASP A 233 5.10 -13.99 5.99
CA ASP A 233 5.45 -15.25 5.36
C ASP A 233 4.34 -15.68 4.40
N LEU A 234 4.54 -15.49 3.12
CA LEU A 234 3.58 -15.88 2.09
C LEU A 234 3.36 -17.40 2.04
N GLY A 235 4.36 -18.20 2.46
CA GLY A 235 4.33 -19.67 2.38
C GLY A 235 4.29 -20.21 0.95
N VAL A 236 4.51 -19.37 -0.05
CA VAL A 236 4.58 -19.73 -1.46
C VAL A 236 5.67 -18.90 -2.15
N PRO A 237 6.30 -19.43 -3.22
CA PRO A 237 7.25 -18.64 -4.02
C PRO A 237 6.58 -17.39 -4.60
N ALA A 238 7.24 -16.25 -4.45
CA ALA A 238 6.82 -14.99 -5.05
C ALA A 238 8.05 -14.23 -5.58
N ARG A 239 7.85 -13.49 -6.68
CA ARG A 239 8.86 -12.62 -7.26
C ARG A 239 8.55 -11.18 -6.89
N GLU A 240 9.42 -10.56 -6.12
CA GLU A 240 9.22 -9.19 -5.68
C GLU A 240 9.74 -8.20 -6.72
N LEU A 241 8.93 -7.19 -7.06
CA LEU A 241 9.35 -6.05 -7.85
C LEU A 241 10.15 -5.11 -6.94
N LEU A 242 11.39 -4.88 -7.31
CA LEU A 242 12.32 -4.00 -6.60
C LEU A 242 12.88 -2.97 -7.59
N PRO A 243 13.09 -1.72 -7.15
CA PRO A 243 13.79 -0.76 -7.98
C PRO A 243 15.27 -1.13 -8.13
N SER A 244 15.78 -1.05 -9.34
CA SER A 244 17.22 -1.06 -9.58
C SER A 244 17.86 0.26 -9.15
N PRO A 245 19.21 0.34 -9.02
CA PRO A 245 19.88 1.62 -8.78
C PRO A 245 19.56 2.68 -9.85
N GLU A 246 19.42 2.28 -11.11
CA GLU A 246 19.07 3.16 -12.22
C GLU A 246 17.62 3.66 -12.10
N ASP A 247 16.68 2.81 -11.69
CA ASP A 247 15.28 3.21 -11.43
C ASP A 247 15.22 4.27 -10.34
N VAL A 248 16.01 4.11 -9.26
CA VAL A 248 16.05 5.08 -8.17
C VAL A 248 16.58 6.43 -8.64
N GLU A 249 17.72 6.43 -9.34
CA GLU A 249 18.32 7.68 -9.87
C GLU A 249 17.34 8.35 -10.83
N HIS A 250 16.74 7.61 -11.76
CA HIS A 250 15.76 8.14 -12.73
C HIS A 250 14.55 8.75 -12.03
N ALA A 251 13.95 8.03 -11.09
CA ALA A 251 12.75 8.50 -10.40
C ALA A 251 13.01 9.73 -9.53
N ILE A 252 14.16 9.79 -8.84
CA ILE A 252 14.54 10.96 -8.03
C ILE A 252 14.83 12.15 -8.94
N ALA A 253 15.58 11.98 -10.03
CA ALA A 253 15.86 13.04 -11.00
C ALA A 253 14.57 13.59 -11.62
N ALA A 254 13.61 12.73 -11.93
CA ALA A 254 12.30 13.18 -12.45
C ALA A 254 11.53 14.04 -11.43
N VAL A 255 11.63 13.70 -10.14
CA VAL A 255 11.02 14.53 -9.07
C VAL A 255 11.74 15.86 -8.94
N GLU A 256 13.07 15.88 -8.90
CA GLU A 256 13.89 17.11 -8.80
C GLU A 256 13.64 18.05 -9.97
N ALA A 257 13.56 17.52 -11.19
CA ALA A 257 13.27 18.31 -12.40
C ALA A 257 11.87 18.95 -12.36
N ARG A 258 10.88 18.24 -11.81
CA ARG A 258 9.49 18.73 -11.74
C ARG A 258 9.27 19.71 -10.59
N TYR A 259 9.99 19.55 -9.49
CA TYR A 259 9.79 20.29 -8.26
C TYR A 259 11.10 20.95 -7.81
N PRO A 260 11.43 22.14 -8.32
CA PRO A 260 12.66 22.84 -7.96
C PRO A 260 12.72 23.23 -6.47
N HIS A 261 11.56 23.19 -5.77
CA HIS A 261 11.47 23.47 -4.34
C HIS A 261 10.75 22.34 -3.61
N ALA A 262 11.39 21.77 -2.58
CA ALA A 262 10.83 20.67 -1.76
C ALA A 262 9.48 21.03 -1.11
N ASP A 263 9.26 22.30 -0.76
CA ASP A 263 7.99 22.77 -0.19
C ASP A 263 6.78 22.54 -1.11
N TRP A 264 6.97 22.54 -2.42
CA TRP A 264 5.90 22.28 -3.38
C TRP A 264 5.48 20.81 -3.33
N ILE A 265 6.46 19.91 -3.21
CA ILE A 265 6.18 18.48 -3.04
C ILE A 265 5.47 18.25 -1.71
N ALA A 266 5.93 18.89 -0.63
CA ALA A 266 5.32 18.77 0.68
C ALA A 266 3.83 19.19 0.65
N LYS A 267 3.49 20.32 0.02
CA LYS A 267 2.12 20.78 -0.15
C LYS A 267 1.26 19.81 -0.97
N GLU A 268 1.81 19.21 -2.03
CA GLU A 268 1.08 18.21 -2.81
C GLU A 268 0.86 16.92 -2.00
N MET A 269 1.87 16.49 -1.26
CA MET A 269 1.81 15.25 -0.46
C MET A 269 0.90 15.38 0.76
N THR A 270 0.77 16.55 1.37
CA THR A 270 -0.24 16.78 2.43
C THR A 270 -1.67 16.70 1.89
N ARG A 271 -1.87 16.89 0.59
CA ARG A 271 -3.15 16.78 -0.10
C ARG A 271 -3.29 15.47 -0.88
N TRP A 272 -2.63 14.40 -0.43
CA TRP A 272 -2.65 13.08 -1.07
C TRP A 272 -4.06 12.61 -1.44
N TYR A 273 -5.05 12.92 -0.63
CA TYR A 273 -6.46 12.57 -0.83
C TYR A 273 -7.16 13.34 -1.98
N ALA A 274 -6.55 14.39 -2.48
CA ALA A 274 -7.08 15.18 -3.60
C ALA A 274 -6.77 14.50 -4.95
N VAL A 275 -7.36 13.32 -5.15
CA VAL A 275 -7.30 12.61 -6.44
C VAL A 275 -8.33 13.24 -7.38
N PRO A 276 -7.99 13.60 -8.66
CA PRO A 276 -8.88 14.25 -9.62
C PRO A 276 -10.05 13.36 -10.07
#